data_1f1d74e5815c5e8ddbd6588b5f311a77
#
_entry.id   1f1d74e5815c5e8ddbd6588b5f311a77
#
_cell.length_a   1.000
_cell.length_b   1.000
_cell.length_c   1.000
_cell.angle_alpha   90.00
_cell.angle_beta   90.00
_cell.angle_gamma   90.00
#
_symmetry.space_group_name_H-M   'P 1'
#
loop_
_entity.id
_entity.type
_entity.pdbx_description
1 polymer ?
#
loop_
_entity_poly.entity_id
_entity_poly.type
_entity_poly.pdbx_seq_one_letter_code
_entity_poly.pdbx_strand_id
1 'polypeptide(L)'
;QRKQHLTIPLWVVGVLGGVILSVAYFSMQWSLGSKFDTASTKVNSLRLPVVTPKHKKPTNFTRLRPLLENEIARKLVSVKDDPDRSTVTILGDGLFESGSTSIQDQYYPVLAAVGQALNSVDGQVVVTGYTDNTPIQSLEYPSNWHLSQGRADAVKEILLSYMRNGANRIRSEGRGSTNPVAPNDSPENKAKNRRVEITLFATDTNGPKLGRETIVPEDAAPTQNQDN
;
A
#
# COMPACT_ATOMS: atom_id res chain seq x y z
N GLN A 1 85.07 -10.30 42.22
CA GLN A 1 84.04 -10.32 41.21
C GLN A 1 82.93 -9.34 41.62
N ARG A 2 82.84 -8.20 40.90
CA ARG A 2 81.77 -7.19 41.09
C ARG A 2 80.50 -7.63 40.36
N LYS A 3 79.43 -7.97 41.07
CA LYS A 3 78.14 -8.17 40.48
C LYS A 3 77.60 -6.81 40.06
N GLN A 4 77.45 -6.56 38.76
CA GLN A 4 76.79 -5.40 38.23
C GLN A 4 75.25 -5.65 38.33
N HIS A 5 74.58 -4.89 39.18
CA HIS A 5 73.14 -4.87 39.21
C HIS A 5 72.68 -4.03 38.05
N LEU A 6 72.11 -4.67 37.06
CA LEU A 6 71.43 -4.01 35.92
C LEU A 6 70.13 -3.37 36.42
N THR A 7 70.17 -2.06 36.73
CA THR A 7 68.98 -1.31 37.09
C THR A 7 68.26 -0.84 35.80
N ILE A 8 67.18 -1.47 35.47
CA ILE A 8 66.36 -1.04 34.33
C ILE A 8 65.66 0.27 34.73
N PRO A 9 65.83 1.39 33.99
CA PRO A 9 65.20 2.67 34.35
C PRO A 9 63.68 2.59 34.20
N LEU A 10 62.97 3.21 35.14
CA LEU A 10 61.50 3.15 35.29
C LEU A 10 60.70 3.55 34.02
N TRP A 11 61.26 4.42 33.18
CA TRP A 11 60.66 4.85 31.92
C TRP A 11 60.65 3.72 30.86
N VAL A 12 61.60 2.78 30.88
CA VAL A 12 61.65 1.62 29.98
C VAL A 12 60.51 0.66 30.31
N VAL A 13 60.16 0.50 31.56
CA VAL A 13 59.05 -0.32 32.01
C VAL A 13 57.71 0.31 31.54
N GLY A 14 57.59 1.64 31.61
CA GLY A 14 56.39 2.37 31.13
C GLY A 14 56.20 2.24 29.62
N VAL A 15 57.26 2.36 28.82
CA VAL A 15 57.19 2.23 27.34
C VAL A 15 56.84 0.79 26.94
N LEU A 16 57.45 -0.22 27.55
CA LEU A 16 57.13 -1.63 27.30
C LEU A 16 55.70 -1.96 27.68
N GLY A 17 55.18 -1.45 28.82
CA GLY A 17 53.79 -1.62 29.23
C GLY A 17 52.81 -1.00 28.24
N GLY A 18 53.09 0.22 27.75
CA GLY A 18 52.29 0.90 26.75
C GLY A 18 52.19 0.16 25.40
N VAL A 19 53.33 -0.39 24.94
CA VAL A 19 53.33 -1.18 23.69
C VAL A 19 52.55 -2.47 23.83
N ILE A 20 52.67 -3.18 24.95
CA ILE A 20 51.91 -4.42 25.20
C ILE A 20 50.39 -4.15 25.24
N LEU A 21 49.96 -3.07 25.91
CA LEU A 21 48.55 -2.69 25.97
C LEU A 21 48.02 -2.29 24.60
N SER A 22 48.82 -1.59 23.79
CA SER A 22 48.43 -1.21 22.44
C SER A 22 48.26 -2.41 21.51
N VAL A 23 49.16 -3.38 21.58
CA VAL A 23 49.10 -4.62 20.80
C VAL A 23 47.90 -5.47 21.23
N ALA A 24 47.63 -5.57 22.54
CA ALA A 24 46.49 -6.28 23.07
C ALA A 24 45.17 -5.63 22.62
N TYR A 25 45.06 -4.30 22.67
CA TYR A 25 43.89 -3.55 22.19
C TYR A 25 43.68 -3.76 20.69
N PHE A 26 44.72 -3.69 19.89
CA PHE A 26 44.63 -3.86 18.44
C PHE A 26 44.24 -5.29 18.04
N SER A 27 44.81 -6.31 18.75
CA SER A 27 44.45 -7.72 18.52
C SER A 27 43.01 -8.03 18.93
N MET A 28 42.49 -7.38 19.97
CA MET A 28 41.11 -7.50 20.40
C MET A 28 40.14 -6.89 19.36
N GLN A 29 40.46 -5.72 18.81
CA GLN A 29 39.66 -5.08 17.74
C GLN A 29 39.63 -5.94 16.47
N TRP A 30 40.76 -6.54 16.08
CA TRP A 30 40.85 -7.44 14.92
C TRP A 30 39.99 -8.70 15.12
N SER A 31 40.04 -9.29 16.33
CA SER A 31 39.26 -10.47 16.67
C SER A 31 37.75 -10.20 16.69
N LEU A 32 37.30 -8.99 17.10
CA LEU A 32 35.89 -8.60 17.02
C LEU A 32 35.46 -8.36 15.56
N GLY A 33 36.26 -7.65 14.76
CA GLY A 33 35.94 -7.37 13.36
C GLY A 33 35.71 -8.66 12.55
N SER A 34 36.59 -9.63 12.69
CA SER A 34 36.49 -10.91 11.97
C SER A 34 35.25 -11.75 12.32
N LYS A 35 34.75 -11.62 13.55
CA LYS A 35 33.51 -12.31 13.96
C LYS A 35 32.26 -11.67 13.38
N PHE A 36 32.24 -10.34 13.18
CA PHE A 36 31.15 -9.65 12.53
C PHE A 36 31.06 -9.96 11.02
N ASP A 37 32.21 -10.02 10.35
CA ASP A 37 32.26 -10.37 8.92
C ASP A 37 31.77 -11.81 8.66
N THR A 38 32.14 -12.76 9.53
CA THR A 38 31.67 -14.14 9.42
C THR A 38 30.19 -14.28 9.70
N ALA A 39 29.62 -13.50 10.62
CA ALA A 39 28.19 -13.48 10.92
C ALA A 39 27.40 -12.88 9.74
N SER A 40 27.86 -11.78 9.15
CA SER A 40 27.25 -11.15 7.97
C SER A 40 27.22 -12.08 6.76
N THR A 41 28.31 -12.82 6.52
CA THR A 41 28.38 -13.78 5.41
C THR A 41 27.42 -14.94 5.61
N LYS A 42 27.26 -15.42 6.85
CA LYS A 42 26.35 -16.52 7.18
C LYS A 42 24.88 -16.12 7.09
N VAL A 43 24.53 -14.87 7.44
CA VAL A 43 23.18 -14.33 7.28
C VAL A 43 22.84 -14.15 5.80
N ASN A 44 23.79 -13.74 4.98
CA ASN A 44 23.59 -13.56 3.53
C ASN A 44 23.44 -14.90 2.77
N SER A 45 24.06 -15.97 3.28
CA SER A 45 23.91 -17.32 2.73
C SER A 45 22.57 -17.99 3.12
N LEU A 46 21.89 -17.48 4.16
CA LEU A 46 20.55 -17.92 4.58
C LEU A 46 19.43 -17.12 3.91
N ARG A 47 19.73 -16.18 3.01
CA ARG A 47 18.71 -15.62 2.14
C ARG A 47 18.20 -16.76 1.25
N LEU A 48 17.09 -17.34 1.67
CA LEU A 48 16.27 -18.15 0.76
C LEU A 48 16.08 -17.32 -0.52
N PRO A 49 16.21 -17.92 -1.71
CA PRO A 49 15.90 -17.19 -2.92
C PRO A 49 14.52 -16.60 -2.73
N VAL A 50 14.41 -15.28 -2.83
CA VAL A 50 13.11 -14.61 -2.93
C VAL A 50 12.51 -15.17 -4.21
N VAL A 51 11.68 -16.22 -4.05
CA VAL A 51 10.84 -16.71 -5.12
C VAL A 51 9.81 -15.60 -5.33
N THR A 52 10.18 -14.60 -6.15
CA THR A 52 9.17 -13.72 -6.71
C THR A 52 8.21 -14.64 -7.44
N PRO A 53 6.94 -14.72 -7.02
CA PRO A 53 5.97 -15.53 -7.74
C PRO A 53 5.96 -15.00 -9.17
N LYS A 54 6.44 -15.81 -10.11
CA LYS A 54 6.35 -15.53 -11.54
C LYS A 54 4.85 -15.60 -11.83
N HIS A 55 4.16 -14.45 -11.74
CA HIS A 55 2.75 -14.37 -12.14
C HIS A 55 2.68 -14.90 -13.58
N LYS A 56 2.17 -16.11 -13.73
CA LYS A 56 1.78 -16.64 -15.04
C LYS A 56 0.78 -15.63 -15.58
N LYS A 57 1.12 -14.96 -16.68
CA LYS A 57 0.19 -14.10 -17.41
C LYS A 57 -1.11 -14.89 -17.60
N PRO A 58 -2.26 -14.44 -17.06
CA PRO A 58 -3.52 -15.10 -17.38
C PRO A 58 -3.73 -14.95 -18.88
N THR A 59 -3.85 -16.06 -19.57
CA THR A 59 -3.85 -16.13 -21.05
C THR A 59 -5.15 -15.64 -21.67
N ASN A 60 -6.22 -15.43 -20.88
CA ASN A 60 -7.56 -15.05 -21.35
C ASN A 60 -8.26 -13.99 -20.47
N PHE A 61 -7.52 -13.00 -19.96
CA PHE A 61 -8.13 -11.92 -19.20
C PHE A 61 -8.83 -10.93 -20.14
N THR A 62 -10.16 -10.87 -20.06
CA THR A 62 -10.96 -9.87 -20.80
C THR A 62 -10.87 -8.52 -20.12
N ARG A 63 -10.45 -7.50 -20.86
CA ARG A 63 -10.23 -6.15 -20.37
C ARG A 63 -11.53 -5.32 -20.38
N LEU A 64 -11.64 -4.36 -19.46
CA LEU A 64 -12.84 -3.51 -19.37
C LEU A 64 -12.84 -2.35 -20.38
N ARG A 65 -11.68 -1.91 -20.86
CA ARG A 65 -11.58 -0.76 -21.77
C ARG A 65 -12.47 -0.90 -23.02
N PRO A 66 -12.47 -2.02 -23.77
CA PRO A 66 -13.32 -2.15 -24.97
C PRO A 66 -14.83 -2.14 -24.67
N LEU A 67 -15.22 -2.47 -23.44
CA LEU A 67 -16.62 -2.50 -23.00
C LEU A 67 -17.13 -1.13 -22.52
N LEU A 68 -16.25 -0.15 -22.31
CA LEU A 68 -16.53 1.16 -21.72
C LEU A 68 -16.08 2.32 -22.62
N GLU A 69 -15.90 2.09 -23.92
CA GLU A 69 -15.41 3.11 -24.87
C GLU A 69 -16.27 4.36 -24.90
N ASN A 70 -17.60 4.22 -24.81
CA ASN A 70 -18.54 5.34 -24.81
C ASN A 70 -18.36 6.22 -23.57
N GLU A 71 -18.21 5.62 -22.37
CA GLU A 71 -18.05 6.31 -21.09
C GLU A 71 -16.67 7.00 -21.03
N ILE A 72 -15.65 6.37 -21.63
CA ILE A 72 -14.29 6.94 -21.76
C ILE A 72 -14.32 8.15 -22.72
N ALA A 73 -14.96 8.02 -23.88
CA ALA A 73 -15.06 9.11 -24.87
C ALA A 73 -15.79 10.33 -24.28
N ARG A 74 -16.79 10.10 -23.43
CA ARG A 74 -17.51 11.16 -22.70
C ARG A 74 -16.75 11.71 -21.50
N LYS A 75 -15.56 11.18 -21.18
CA LYS A 75 -14.73 11.56 -20.03
C LYS A 75 -15.40 11.34 -18.67
N LEU A 76 -16.35 10.43 -18.59
CA LEU A 76 -17.05 10.08 -17.35
C LEU A 76 -16.24 9.11 -16.50
N VAL A 77 -15.45 8.27 -17.17
CA VAL A 77 -14.54 7.31 -16.54
C VAL A 77 -13.18 7.34 -17.24
N SER A 78 -12.14 6.93 -16.52
CA SER A 78 -10.87 6.53 -17.12
C SER A 78 -10.61 5.05 -16.85
N VAL A 79 -10.04 4.34 -17.83
CA VAL A 79 -9.76 2.91 -17.70
C VAL A 79 -8.27 2.67 -17.94
N LYS A 80 -7.63 2.01 -16.98
CA LYS A 80 -6.26 1.55 -17.07
C LYS A 80 -6.24 0.02 -17.08
N ASP A 81 -5.66 -0.56 -18.12
CA ASP A 81 -5.48 -2.00 -18.25
C ASP A 81 -4.03 -2.38 -17.97
N ASP A 82 -3.81 -3.12 -16.91
CA ASP A 82 -2.56 -3.79 -16.57
C ASP A 82 -2.62 -5.27 -16.98
N PRO A 83 -1.52 -6.04 -16.95
CA PRO A 83 -1.50 -7.44 -17.39
C PRO A 83 -2.44 -8.38 -16.60
N ASP A 84 -2.70 -8.05 -15.32
CA ASP A 84 -3.44 -8.89 -14.36
C ASP A 84 -4.73 -8.24 -13.85
N ARG A 85 -5.02 -6.98 -14.27
CA ARG A 85 -6.19 -6.23 -13.79
C ARG A 85 -6.61 -5.16 -14.78
N SER A 86 -7.88 -4.75 -14.67
CA SER A 86 -8.42 -3.53 -15.29
C SER A 86 -9.00 -2.64 -14.21
N THR A 87 -8.59 -1.38 -14.17
CA THR A 87 -9.07 -0.40 -13.19
C THR A 87 -9.86 0.70 -13.88
N VAL A 88 -11.12 0.84 -13.50
CA VAL A 88 -12.00 1.96 -13.88
C VAL A 88 -11.94 3.00 -12.77
N THR A 89 -11.59 4.23 -13.10
CA THR A 89 -11.54 5.36 -12.17
C THR A 89 -12.62 6.37 -12.49
N ILE A 90 -13.39 6.77 -11.46
CA ILE A 90 -14.40 7.82 -11.52
C ILE A 90 -14.00 8.90 -10.52
N LEU A 91 -13.98 10.18 -10.95
CA LEU A 91 -13.68 11.29 -10.07
C LEU A 91 -14.83 11.56 -9.10
N GLY A 92 -14.51 11.74 -7.83
CA GLY A 92 -15.50 11.84 -6.75
C GLY A 92 -16.34 13.12 -6.80
N ASP A 93 -15.78 14.22 -7.27
CA ASP A 93 -16.46 15.53 -7.30
C ASP A 93 -17.69 15.55 -8.24
N GLY A 94 -17.68 14.71 -9.29
CA GLY A 94 -18.86 14.54 -10.12
C GLY A 94 -19.78 13.41 -9.64
N LEU A 95 -19.22 12.40 -9.00
CA LEU A 95 -19.94 11.19 -8.60
C LEU A 95 -20.77 11.39 -7.33
N PHE A 96 -20.27 12.15 -6.35
CA PHE A 96 -20.91 12.35 -5.05
C PHE A 96 -21.22 13.82 -4.80
N GLU A 97 -22.22 14.07 -3.95
CA GLU A 97 -22.37 15.36 -3.30
C GLU A 97 -21.22 15.62 -2.31
N SER A 98 -20.95 16.90 -2.05
CA SER A 98 -19.85 17.29 -1.16
C SER A 98 -20.03 16.74 0.25
N GLY A 99 -19.00 16.06 0.78
CA GLY A 99 -19.03 15.47 2.11
C GLY A 99 -20.01 14.29 2.28
N SER A 100 -20.62 13.79 1.20
CA SER A 100 -21.67 12.76 1.22
C SER A 100 -21.22 11.48 0.51
N THR A 101 -22.01 10.43 0.69
CA THR A 101 -21.98 9.17 -0.06
C THR A 101 -23.13 9.06 -1.07
N SER A 102 -24.01 10.07 -1.12
CA SER A 102 -25.11 10.12 -2.07
C SER A 102 -24.58 10.27 -3.49
N ILE A 103 -24.95 9.35 -4.37
CA ILE A 103 -24.53 9.34 -5.78
C ILE A 103 -25.45 10.27 -6.57
N GLN A 104 -24.86 11.12 -7.41
CA GLN A 104 -25.59 12.03 -8.28
C GLN A 104 -26.29 11.26 -9.41
N ASP A 105 -27.53 11.62 -9.74
CA ASP A 105 -28.40 10.93 -10.69
C ASP A 105 -27.75 10.71 -12.06
N GLN A 106 -26.96 11.66 -12.51
CA GLN A 106 -26.26 11.58 -13.81
C GLN A 106 -25.24 10.44 -13.90
N TYR A 107 -24.78 9.87 -12.77
CA TYR A 107 -23.82 8.76 -12.75
C TYR A 107 -24.45 7.37 -12.69
N TYR A 108 -25.75 7.24 -12.42
CA TYR A 108 -26.41 5.92 -12.45
C TYR A 108 -26.26 5.22 -13.82
N PRO A 109 -26.43 5.89 -14.99
CA PRO A 109 -26.21 5.24 -16.27
C PRO A 109 -24.74 4.76 -16.46
N VAL A 110 -23.77 5.52 -15.93
CA VAL A 110 -22.34 5.18 -15.99
C VAL A 110 -22.07 3.93 -15.15
N LEU A 111 -22.57 3.90 -13.92
CA LEU A 111 -22.43 2.74 -13.03
C LEU A 111 -23.18 1.51 -13.57
N ALA A 112 -24.34 1.70 -14.23
CA ALA A 112 -25.03 0.63 -14.93
C ALA A 112 -24.17 0.03 -16.05
N ALA A 113 -23.52 0.87 -16.88
CA ALA A 113 -22.64 0.42 -17.95
C ALA A 113 -21.43 -0.36 -17.37
N VAL A 114 -20.82 0.13 -16.28
CA VAL A 114 -19.73 -0.57 -15.60
C VAL A 114 -20.20 -1.91 -15.05
N GLY A 115 -21.36 -1.97 -14.37
CA GLY A 115 -21.93 -3.22 -13.84
C GLY A 115 -22.25 -4.23 -14.94
N GLN A 116 -22.78 -3.79 -16.09
CA GLN A 116 -23.02 -4.64 -17.26
C GLN A 116 -21.71 -5.15 -17.87
N ALA A 117 -20.68 -4.30 -17.98
CA ALA A 117 -19.36 -4.71 -18.44
C ALA A 117 -18.76 -5.79 -17.51
N LEU A 118 -18.90 -5.62 -16.19
CA LEU A 118 -18.46 -6.60 -15.21
C LEU A 118 -19.21 -7.94 -15.29
N ASN A 119 -20.45 -7.96 -15.82
CA ASN A 119 -21.18 -9.21 -16.09
C ASN A 119 -20.59 -10.01 -17.26
N SER A 120 -19.94 -9.34 -18.20
CA SER A 120 -19.38 -9.95 -19.41
C SER A 120 -17.99 -10.52 -19.21
N VAL A 121 -17.41 -10.36 -18.00
CA VAL A 121 -16.06 -10.75 -17.66
C VAL A 121 -16.00 -11.52 -16.34
N ASP A 122 -15.07 -12.47 -16.23
CA ASP A 122 -14.80 -13.18 -14.98
C ASP A 122 -13.71 -12.46 -14.18
N GLY A 123 -13.76 -12.62 -12.85
CA GLY A 123 -12.75 -12.07 -11.96
C GLY A 123 -13.33 -11.53 -10.66
N GLN A 124 -12.44 -11.20 -9.72
CA GLN A 124 -12.80 -10.54 -8.47
C GLN A 124 -12.79 -9.02 -8.66
N VAL A 125 -13.75 -8.36 -8.08
CA VAL A 125 -13.91 -6.90 -8.19
C VAL A 125 -13.69 -6.26 -6.84
N VAL A 126 -12.88 -5.20 -6.79
CA VAL A 126 -12.68 -4.38 -5.60
C VAL A 126 -13.07 -2.96 -5.93
N VAL A 127 -14.01 -2.40 -5.17
CA VAL A 127 -14.37 -0.99 -5.23
C VAL A 127 -13.61 -0.27 -4.13
N THR A 128 -12.71 0.64 -4.49
CA THR A 128 -11.87 1.37 -3.55
C THR A 128 -12.20 2.85 -3.56
N GLY A 129 -12.56 3.41 -2.40
CA GLY A 129 -12.79 4.84 -2.22
C GLY A 129 -11.53 5.56 -1.70
N TYR A 130 -11.30 6.75 -2.24
CA TYR A 130 -10.22 7.65 -1.81
C TYR A 130 -10.74 9.07 -1.56
N THR A 131 -10.08 9.78 -0.65
CA THR A 131 -10.28 11.22 -0.41
C THR A 131 -9.00 12.00 -0.71
N ASP A 132 -9.08 13.31 -0.68
CA ASP A 132 -7.90 14.14 -0.51
C ASP A 132 -7.48 14.16 0.98
N ASN A 133 -6.44 14.94 1.29
CA ASN A 133 -5.93 15.06 2.67
C ASN A 133 -6.69 16.11 3.54
N THR A 134 -7.78 16.69 3.06
CA THR A 134 -8.59 17.60 3.84
C THR A 134 -9.33 16.81 4.93
N PRO A 135 -9.11 17.08 6.22
CA PRO A 135 -9.80 16.36 7.28
C PRO A 135 -11.31 16.55 7.20
N ILE A 136 -12.05 15.45 7.37
CA ILE A 136 -13.49 15.49 7.57
C ILE A 136 -13.80 15.00 8.99
N GLN A 137 -14.69 15.74 9.68
CA GLN A 137 -15.29 15.32 10.93
C GLN A 137 -16.77 15.68 10.90
N SER A 138 -17.61 14.67 10.81
CA SER A 138 -19.06 14.80 10.91
C SER A 138 -19.60 13.68 11.79
N LEU A 139 -20.84 13.80 12.24
CA LEU A 139 -21.52 12.73 12.99
C LEU A 139 -21.63 11.46 12.17
N GLU A 140 -21.77 11.59 10.87
CA GLU A 140 -21.95 10.46 9.94
C GLU A 140 -20.60 9.86 9.52
N TYR A 141 -19.57 10.72 9.30
CA TYR A 141 -18.24 10.28 8.87
C TYR A 141 -17.16 10.87 9.79
N PRO A 142 -16.76 10.12 10.82
CA PRO A 142 -15.75 10.61 11.79
C PRO A 142 -14.37 10.82 11.19
N SER A 143 -14.03 10.19 10.05
CA SER A 143 -12.75 10.36 9.37
C SER A 143 -12.87 10.15 7.85
N ASN A 144 -11.83 10.54 7.12
CA ASN A 144 -11.69 10.29 5.67
C ASN A 144 -11.76 8.80 5.33
N TRP A 145 -11.33 7.92 6.22
CA TRP A 145 -11.47 6.48 6.04
C TRP A 145 -12.96 6.08 6.01
N HIS A 146 -13.77 6.56 6.96
CA HIS A 146 -15.21 6.25 7.02
C HIS A 146 -15.95 6.80 5.80
N LEU A 147 -15.65 8.04 5.39
CA LEU A 147 -16.26 8.63 4.20
C LEU A 147 -15.89 7.84 2.94
N SER A 148 -14.62 7.48 2.77
CA SER A 148 -14.16 6.71 1.60
C SER A 148 -14.74 5.30 1.58
N GLN A 149 -14.90 4.66 2.75
CA GLN A 149 -15.56 3.36 2.87
C GLN A 149 -17.03 3.46 2.48
N GLY A 150 -17.78 4.43 3.01
CA GLY A 150 -19.20 4.63 2.68
C GLY A 150 -19.39 4.91 1.18
N ARG A 151 -18.50 5.68 0.55
CA ARG A 151 -18.52 5.92 -0.90
C ARG A 151 -18.27 4.66 -1.71
N ALA A 152 -17.31 3.84 -1.29
CA ALA A 152 -17.05 2.55 -1.94
C ALA A 152 -18.25 1.60 -1.78
N ASP A 153 -18.89 1.58 -0.61
CA ASP A 153 -20.09 0.78 -0.35
C ASP A 153 -21.26 1.22 -1.22
N ALA A 154 -21.52 2.53 -1.34
CA ALA A 154 -22.60 3.05 -2.17
C ALA A 154 -22.42 2.67 -3.64
N VAL A 155 -21.20 2.78 -4.18
CA VAL A 155 -20.91 2.34 -5.56
C VAL A 155 -21.09 0.83 -5.70
N LYS A 156 -20.56 0.03 -4.75
CA LYS A 156 -20.69 -1.43 -4.77
C LYS A 156 -22.16 -1.86 -4.82
N GLU A 157 -23.04 -1.26 -4.01
CA GLU A 157 -24.47 -1.61 -3.98
C GLU A 157 -25.15 -1.35 -5.34
N ILE A 158 -24.80 -0.24 -6.01
CA ILE A 158 -25.33 0.04 -7.34
C ILE A 158 -24.80 -0.97 -8.36
N LEU A 159 -23.50 -1.27 -8.34
CA LEU A 159 -22.93 -2.28 -9.25
C LEU A 159 -23.58 -3.65 -9.05
N LEU A 160 -23.85 -4.05 -7.80
CA LEU A 160 -24.52 -5.30 -7.47
C LEU A 160 -25.91 -5.41 -8.12
N SER A 161 -26.67 -4.32 -8.25
CA SER A 161 -27.97 -4.32 -8.90
C SER A 161 -27.92 -4.66 -10.39
N TYR A 162 -26.74 -4.49 -11.02
CA TYR A 162 -26.49 -4.80 -12.43
C TYR A 162 -25.66 -6.07 -12.66
N MET A 163 -25.14 -6.68 -11.59
CA MET A 163 -24.29 -7.88 -11.66
C MET A 163 -25.06 -9.14 -11.28
N ARG A 164 -25.11 -10.16 -12.15
CA ARG A 164 -25.88 -11.40 -11.92
C ARG A 164 -25.34 -12.25 -10.76
N ASN A 165 -24.07 -12.36 -10.55
CA ASN A 165 -23.42 -13.14 -9.48
C ASN A 165 -22.46 -12.25 -8.68
N GLY A 166 -22.83 -10.99 -8.45
CA GLY A 166 -21.97 -9.97 -7.88
C GLY A 166 -21.57 -10.22 -6.42
N ALA A 167 -22.50 -10.75 -5.61
CA ALA A 167 -22.32 -10.84 -4.16
C ALA A 167 -21.02 -11.58 -3.71
N ASN A 168 -20.61 -12.60 -4.45
CA ASN A 168 -19.40 -13.37 -4.16
C ASN A 168 -18.15 -12.88 -4.91
N ARG A 169 -18.31 -11.89 -5.79
CA ARG A 169 -17.23 -11.38 -6.66
C ARG A 169 -16.78 -9.97 -6.33
N ILE A 170 -17.59 -9.18 -5.61
CA ILE A 170 -17.33 -7.77 -5.37
C ILE A 170 -17.19 -7.47 -3.89
N ARG A 171 -16.19 -6.69 -3.55
CA ARG A 171 -16.01 -6.11 -2.22
C ARG A 171 -15.70 -4.63 -2.34
N SER A 172 -15.86 -3.91 -1.24
CA SER A 172 -15.53 -2.49 -1.10
C SER A 172 -14.48 -2.27 -0.03
N GLU A 173 -13.67 -1.24 -0.21
CA GLU A 173 -12.70 -0.79 0.80
C GLU A 173 -12.51 0.72 0.75
N GLY A 174 -12.42 1.36 1.93
CA GLY A 174 -12.02 2.73 2.09
C GLY A 174 -10.51 2.85 2.28
N ARG A 175 -9.89 3.84 1.67
CA ARG A 175 -8.45 4.12 1.79
C ARG A 175 -8.17 5.52 2.32
N GLY A 176 -9.21 6.33 2.57
CA GLY A 176 -9.04 7.71 3.01
C GLY A 176 -8.11 8.47 2.08
N SER A 177 -7.20 9.25 2.64
CA SER A 177 -6.22 10.06 1.91
C SER A 177 -4.92 9.32 1.54
N THR A 178 -4.87 8.00 1.71
CA THR A 178 -3.69 7.21 1.32
C THR A 178 -3.56 7.07 -0.19
N ASN A 179 -2.35 6.77 -0.69
CA ASN A 179 -2.07 6.55 -2.12
C ASN A 179 -2.57 7.68 -3.04
N PRO A 180 -2.19 8.94 -2.80
CA PRO A 180 -2.58 10.05 -3.65
C PRO A 180 -2.02 9.89 -5.07
N VAL A 181 -2.83 10.18 -6.09
CA VAL A 181 -2.41 10.17 -7.51
C VAL A 181 -1.85 11.52 -7.97
N ALA A 182 -2.03 12.57 -7.15
CA ALA A 182 -1.45 13.89 -7.33
C ALA A 182 -1.07 14.49 -5.97
N PRO A 183 -0.13 15.45 -5.90
CA PRO A 183 0.14 16.19 -4.66
C PRO A 183 -1.14 16.85 -4.14
N ASN A 184 -1.30 16.95 -2.82
CA ASN A 184 -2.47 17.61 -2.21
C ASN A 184 -2.24 19.12 -2.01
N ASP A 185 -1.62 19.80 -2.96
CA ASP A 185 -1.12 21.17 -2.92
C ASP A 185 -2.06 22.19 -3.60
N SER A 186 -2.99 21.73 -4.42
CA SER A 186 -3.95 22.57 -5.13
C SER A 186 -5.34 21.94 -5.14
N PRO A 187 -6.43 22.73 -5.31
CA PRO A 187 -7.79 22.22 -5.44
C PRO A 187 -7.92 21.20 -6.59
N GLU A 188 -7.27 21.44 -7.73
CA GLU A 188 -7.29 20.60 -8.92
C GLU A 188 -6.60 19.25 -8.66
N ASN A 189 -5.50 19.24 -7.93
CA ASN A 189 -4.80 18.03 -7.55
C ASN A 189 -5.57 17.25 -6.48
N LYS A 190 -6.16 17.93 -5.49
CA LYS A 190 -7.06 17.32 -4.52
C LYS A 190 -8.26 16.66 -5.20
N ALA A 191 -8.86 17.30 -6.22
CA ALA A 191 -9.95 16.73 -7.00
C ALA A 191 -9.59 15.39 -7.67
N LYS A 192 -8.34 15.22 -8.13
CA LYS A 192 -7.85 13.95 -8.68
C LYS A 192 -7.72 12.85 -7.61
N ASN A 193 -7.42 13.25 -6.36
CA ASN A 193 -7.29 12.31 -5.26
C ASN A 193 -8.66 11.84 -4.77
N ARG A 194 -9.70 12.70 -4.77
CA ARG A 194 -11.08 12.31 -4.49
C ARG A 194 -11.63 11.48 -5.64
N ARG A 195 -11.56 10.16 -5.53
CA ARG A 195 -11.93 9.23 -6.59
C ARG A 195 -12.46 7.90 -6.04
N VAL A 196 -13.13 7.16 -6.88
CA VAL A 196 -13.42 5.74 -6.68
C VAL A 196 -12.75 4.94 -7.80
N GLU A 197 -12.09 3.88 -7.43
CA GLU A 197 -11.49 2.92 -8.35
C GLU A 197 -12.26 1.60 -8.27
N ILE A 198 -12.68 1.07 -9.42
CA ILE A 198 -13.31 -0.23 -9.56
C ILE A 198 -12.30 -1.12 -10.28
N THR A 199 -11.66 -2.02 -9.54
CA THR A 199 -10.59 -2.87 -10.07
C THR A 199 -11.08 -4.29 -10.24
N LEU A 200 -11.09 -4.78 -11.49
CA LEU A 200 -11.29 -6.16 -11.84
C LEU A 200 -9.93 -6.87 -11.85
N PHE A 201 -9.79 -7.91 -11.04
CA PHE A 201 -8.63 -8.79 -11.02
C PHE A 201 -8.89 -10.04 -11.84
N ALA A 202 -7.93 -10.42 -12.67
CA ALA A 202 -7.97 -11.69 -13.38
C ALA A 202 -8.12 -12.86 -12.38
N THR A 203 -8.94 -13.84 -12.72
CA THR A 203 -9.07 -15.07 -11.93
C THR A 203 -7.84 -15.93 -12.18
N ASP A 204 -6.79 -15.75 -11.39
CA ASP A 204 -5.76 -16.77 -11.25
C ASP A 204 -6.21 -17.73 -10.16
N THR A 205 -6.12 -19.03 -10.44
CA THR A 205 -6.33 -20.10 -9.45
C THR A 205 -5.39 -19.98 -8.24
N ASN A 206 -4.43 -19.05 -8.30
CA ASN A 206 -3.48 -18.67 -7.25
C ASN A 206 -3.51 -17.18 -6.90
N GLY A 207 -4.56 -16.44 -7.27
CA GLY A 207 -4.74 -15.05 -6.88
C GLY A 207 -4.76 -14.89 -5.36
N PRO A 208 -4.46 -13.68 -4.83
CA PRO A 208 -4.49 -13.45 -3.40
C PRO A 208 -5.87 -13.87 -2.90
N LYS A 209 -5.91 -14.91 -2.06
CA LYS A 209 -7.12 -15.25 -1.31
C LYS A 209 -7.50 -13.96 -0.59
N LEU A 210 -8.69 -13.46 -0.86
CA LEU A 210 -9.26 -12.26 -0.22
C LEU A 210 -9.31 -12.49 1.30
N GLY A 211 -8.14 -12.36 1.95
CA GLY A 211 -8.04 -12.33 3.40
C GLY A 211 -8.75 -11.07 3.89
N ARG A 212 -9.55 -11.22 4.92
CA ARG A 212 -10.15 -10.13 5.69
C ARG A 212 -9.05 -9.35 6.44
N GLU A 213 -8.18 -8.68 5.72
CA GLU A 213 -7.29 -7.70 6.35
C GLU A 213 -7.87 -6.33 6.09
N THR A 214 -8.78 -5.94 6.97
CA THR A 214 -9.19 -4.53 7.10
C THR A 214 -8.02 -3.81 7.76
N ILE A 215 -7.11 -3.28 6.95
CA ILE A 215 -6.09 -2.37 7.47
C ILE A 215 -6.84 -1.07 7.77
N VAL A 216 -7.23 -0.90 9.04
CA VAL A 216 -7.72 0.39 9.54
C VAL A 216 -6.47 1.26 9.71
N PRO A 217 -6.31 2.37 8.97
CA PRO A 217 -5.20 3.29 9.17
C PRO A 217 -5.22 3.83 10.61
N GLU A 218 -4.05 4.11 11.16
CA GLU A 218 -3.88 4.63 12.52
C GLU A 218 -4.64 5.93 12.78
N ASP A 219 -4.90 6.73 11.75
CA ASP A 219 -5.71 7.96 11.77
C ASP A 219 -7.22 7.71 11.89
N ALA A 220 -7.68 6.48 11.71
CA ALA A 220 -9.09 6.07 11.88
C ALA A 220 -9.42 5.62 13.30
N ALA A 221 -8.44 5.49 14.18
CA ALA A 221 -8.67 5.16 15.58
C ALA A 221 -9.25 6.37 16.33
N PRO A 222 -10.32 6.22 17.13
CA PRO A 222 -10.81 7.30 17.98
C PRO A 222 -9.71 7.68 18.97
N THR A 223 -9.35 8.96 19.02
CA THR A 223 -8.44 9.50 20.03
C THR A 223 -9.03 9.19 21.39
N GLN A 224 -8.39 8.29 22.15
CA GLN A 224 -8.74 8.10 23.54
C GLN A 224 -8.44 9.42 24.26
N ASN A 225 -9.49 10.12 24.65
CA ASN A 225 -9.39 11.23 25.59
C ASN A 225 -8.77 10.66 26.88
N GLN A 226 -7.53 11.01 27.12
CA GLN A 226 -6.95 10.91 28.46
C GLN A 226 -7.49 12.12 29.26
N ASP A 227 -8.69 11.94 29.83
CA ASP A 227 -9.14 12.77 30.93
C ASP A 227 -8.33 12.36 32.15
N ASN A 228 -7.50 13.29 32.61
CA ASN A 228 -6.84 13.25 33.90
C ASN A 228 -7.25 14.50 34.69
#